data_7c7353ae94ee18db49e26f669b877a03
#
_entry.id   7c7353ae94ee18db49e26f669b877a03
#
_cell.length_a   1.000
_cell.length_b   1.000
_cell.length_c   1.000
_cell.angle_alpha   90.00
_cell.angle_beta   90.00
_cell.angle_gamma   90.00
#
_symmetry.space_group_name_H-M   'P 1'
#
loop_
_entity.id
_entity.type
_entity.pdbx_description
1 polymer ?
#
loop_
_entity_poly.entity_id
_entity_poly.type
_entity_poly.pdbx_seq_one_letter_code
_entity_poly.pdbx_strand_id
1 'polypeptide(L)'
;MTDPTEQSLWRPLRLLLDAMDADIARVYAEAQVAGLKPAWVMELLRLHARGPMTIADLARSVQRTHSAMSQKVAAMRAAGWVRTSPGADARSKQVALTPKAARILPLLAAEWRATEASIVEIEAEIPYPLSQVVADIAAALGRKSWHDRIAEKLSDDADWDL
;
A
#
# COMPACT_ATOMS: atom_id res chain seq x y z
N MET A 1 -14.73 33.07 -0.64
CA MET A 1 -13.80 32.21 0.13
C MET A 1 -13.27 31.18 -0.86
N THR A 2 -11.98 31.19 -1.13
CA THR A 2 -11.35 30.25 -2.07
C THR A 2 -11.19 28.89 -1.37
N ASP A 3 -11.54 27.79 -2.02
CA ASP A 3 -11.35 26.46 -1.45
C ASP A 3 -9.84 26.15 -1.30
N PRO A 4 -9.30 26.04 -0.08
CA PRO A 4 -7.88 25.80 0.11
C PRO A 4 -7.42 24.45 -0.41
N THR A 5 -8.33 23.50 -0.67
CA THR A 5 -8.01 22.16 -1.20
C THR A 5 -7.65 22.18 -2.70
N GLU A 6 -7.99 23.26 -3.43
CA GLU A 6 -7.59 23.45 -4.83
C GLU A 6 -6.06 23.56 -4.98
N GLN A 7 -5.34 24.01 -3.95
CA GLN A 7 -3.87 24.16 -3.93
C GLN A 7 -3.18 22.95 -3.27
N SER A 8 -3.45 21.77 -3.74
CA SER A 8 -2.81 20.55 -3.20
C SER A 8 -1.58 20.16 -4.02
N LEU A 9 -0.37 20.50 -3.55
CA LEU A 9 0.91 20.21 -4.22
C LEU A 9 1.12 18.71 -4.50
N TRP A 10 0.61 17.84 -3.65
CA TRP A 10 0.80 16.39 -3.78
C TRP A 10 -0.41 15.65 -4.39
N ARG A 11 -1.43 16.38 -4.79
CA ARG A 11 -2.57 15.79 -5.52
C ARG A 11 -2.15 15.14 -6.83
N PRO A 12 -1.27 15.76 -7.67
CA PRO A 12 -0.80 15.11 -8.90
C PRO A 12 -0.08 13.78 -8.64
N LEU A 13 0.72 13.69 -7.59
CA LEU A 13 1.39 12.43 -7.21
C LEU A 13 0.36 11.34 -6.84
N ARG A 14 -0.68 11.67 -6.07
CA ARG A 14 -1.74 10.70 -5.73
C ARG A 14 -2.47 10.22 -6.97
N LEU A 15 -2.83 11.13 -7.87
CA LEU A 15 -3.50 10.79 -9.13
C LEU A 15 -2.62 9.92 -10.05
N LEU A 16 -1.32 10.17 -10.08
CA LEU A 16 -0.36 9.35 -10.82
C LEU A 16 -0.32 7.93 -10.25
N LEU A 17 -0.21 7.76 -8.94
CA LEU A 17 -0.20 6.44 -8.30
C LEU A 17 -1.52 5.69 -8.52
N ASP A 18 -2.65 6.37 -8.44
CA ASP A 18 -3.97 5.78 -8.75
C ASP A 18 -4.06 5.33 -10.21
N ALA A 19 -3.50 6.09 -11.15
CA ALA A 19 -3.44 5.72 -12.56
C ALA A 19 -2.56 4.48 -12.80
N MET A 20 -1.39 4.40 -12.16
CA MET A 20 -0.51 3.23 -12.21
C MET A 20 -1.20 1.99 -11.64
N ASP A 21 -1.91 2.10 -10.51
CA ASP A 21 -2.71 1.01 -9.95
C ASP A 21 -3.82 0.56 -10.92
N ALA A 22 -4.46 1.49 -11.64
CA ALA A 22 -5.45 1.16 -12.65
C ALA A 22 -4.86 0.41 -13.84
N ASP A 23 -3.64 0.74 -14.27
CA ASP A 23 -2.93 0.03 -15.32
C ASP A 23 -2.53 -1.39 -14.88
N ILE A 24 -2.05 -1.58 -13.65
CA ILE A 24 -1.81 -2.91 -13.09
C ILE A 24 -3.10 -3.74 -13.04
N ALA A 25 -4.23 -3.11 -12.65
CA ALA A 25 -5.52 -3.80 -12.66
C ALA A 25 -5.95 -4.24 -14.06
N ARG A 26 -5.60 -3.47 -15.11
CA ARG A 26 -5.79 -3.88 -16.51
C ARG A 26 -4.97 -5.12 -16.86
N VAL A 27 -3.70 -5.19 -16.46
CA VAL A 27 -2.84 -6.37 -16.67
C VAL A 27 -3.51 -7.62 -16.05
N TYR A 28 -4.10 -7.50 -14.84
CA TYR A 28 -4.81 -8.63 -14.22
C TYR A 28 -6.09 -9.00 -14.98
N ALA A 29 -6.82 -8.03 -15.52
CA ALA A 29 -8.01 -8.29 -16.31
C ALA A 29 -7.66 -9.03 -17.61
N GLU A 30 -6.60 -8.64 -18.30
CA GLU A 30 -6.07 -9.29 -19.49
C GLU A 30 -5.59 -10.72 -19.21
N ALA A 31 -4.97 -10.94 -18.04
CA ALA A 31 -4.60 -12.27 -17.54
C ALA A 31 -5.77 -13.08 -16.97
N GLN A 32 -7.01 -12.59 -17.11
CA GLN A 32 -8.24 -13.24 -16.62
C GLN A 32 -8.27 -13.48 -15.10
N VAL A 33 -7.58 -12.65 -14.32
CA VAL A 33 -7.60 -12.70 -12.84
C VAL A 33 -8.68 -11.76 -12.31
N ALA A 34 -9.92 -12.24 -12.31
CA ALA A 34 -11.06 -11.44 -11.87
C ALA A 34 -11.06 -11.18 -10.36
N GLY A 35 -11.37 -9.94 -9.96
CA GLY A 35 -11.59 -9.54 -8.57
C GLY A 35 -10.33 -9.42 -7.72
N LEU A 36 -9.15 -9.40 -8.32
CA LEU A 36 -7.90 -9.05 -7.65
C LEU A 36 -7.71 -7.53 -7.68
N LYS A 37 -7.23 -6.96 -6.58
CA LYS A 37 -6.82 -5.56 -6.51
C LYS A 37 -5.30 -5.46 -6.39
N PRO A 38 -4.61 -4.57 -7.12
CA PRO A 38 -3.17 -4.36 -6.99
C PRO A 38 -2.72 -4.17 -5.55
N ALA A 39 -3.48 -3.39 -4.78
CA ALA A 39 -3.23 -3.13 -3.36
C ALA A 39 -3.23 -4.37 -2.44
N TRP A 40 -3.56 -5.56 -2.92
CA TRP A 40 -3.56 -6.81 -2.14
C TRP A 40 -2.37 -7.72 -2.43
N VAL A 41 -1.64 -7.45 -3.51
CA VAL A 41 -0.59 -8.36 -4.03
C VAL A 41 0.55 -8.52 -3.03
N MET A 42 0.99 -7.44 -2.41
CA MET A 42 2.06 -7.48 -1.40
C MET A 42 1.71 -8.43 -0.25
N GLU A 43 0.49 -8.38 0.28
CA GLU A 43 0.04 -9.24 1.37
C GLU A 43 -0.05 -10.72 0.92
N LEU A 44 -0.55 -10.97 -0.29
CA LEU A 44 -0.63 -12.33 -0.84
C LEU A 44 0.75 -12.94 -1.05
N LEU A 45 1.70 -12.19 -1.62
CA LEU A 45 3.10 -12.61 -1.77
C LEU A 45 3.78 -12.79 -0.41
N ARG A 46 3.47 -11.95 0.58
CA ARG A 46 3.99 -12.08 1.94
C ARG A 46 3.51 -13.34 2.64
N LEU A 47 2.21 -13.65 2.52
CA LEU A 47 1.63 -14.90 3.02
C LEU A 47 2.18 -16.13 2.30
N HIS A 48 2.52 -16.01 1.03
CA HIS A 48 3.17 -17.10 0.31
C HIS A 48 4.57 -17.38 0.86
N ALA A 49 5.36 -16.33 1.02
CA ALA A 49 6.76 -16.46 1.44
C ALA A 49 6.93 -16.90 2.90
N ARG A 50 6.00 -16.51 3.79
CA ARG A 50 6.13 -16.73 5.24
C ARG A 50 5.12 -17.72 5.82
N GLY A 51 4.18 -18.20 5.02
CA GLY A 51 3.06 -19.03 5.49
C GLY A 51 1.97 -18.22 6.19
N PRO A 52 1.04 -18.90 6.88
CA PRO A 52 -0.04 -18.26 7.62
C PRO A 52 0.48 -17.31 8.70
N MET A 53 -0.12 -16.11 8.82
CA MET A 53 0.29 -15.06 9.75
C MET A 53 -0.90 -14.53 10.52
N THR A 54 -0.68 -13.99 11.74
CA THR A 54 -1.72 -13.20 12.41
C THR A 54 -1.91 -11.87 11.67
N ILE A 55 -3.09 -11.23 11.86
CA ILE A 55 -3.34 -9.89 11.29
C ILE A 55 -2.29 -8.89 11.77
N ALA A 56 -1.86 -8.98 13.05
CA ALA A 56 -0.83 -8.12 13.61
C ALA A 56 0.54 -8.33 12.95
N ASP A 57 0.95 -9.59 12.73
CA ASP A 57 2.22 -9.90 12.07
C ASP A 57 2.21 -9.49 10.60
N LEU A 58 1.10 -9.73 9.90
CA LEU A 58 0.94 -9.30 8.52
C LEU A 58 1.02 -7.76 8.42
N ALA A 59 0.33 -7.04 9.30
CA ALA A 59 0.37 -5.58 9.36
C ALA A 59 1.81 -5.05 9.57
N ARG A 60 2.53 -5.60 10.55
CA ARG A 60 3.94 -5.25 10.80
C ARG A 60 4.83 -5.53 9.59
N SER A 61 4.62 -6.67 8.93
CA SER A 61 5.46 -7.11 7.81
C SER A 61 5.36 -6.20 6.58
N VAL A 62 4.28 -5.42 6.46
CA VAL A 62 4.02 -4.47 5.36
C VAL A 62 3.87 -3.02 5.86
N GLN A 63 4.32 -2.75 7.10
CA GLN A 63 4.34 -1.42 7.71
C GLN A 63 2.97 -0.70 7.68
N ARG A 64 1.90 -1.44 8.02
CA ARG A 64 0.54 -0.91 8.10
C ARG A 64 -0.02 -1.01 9.52
N THR A 65 -1.03 -0.20 9.84
CA THR A 65 -1.73 -0.29 11.12
C THR A 65 -2.56 -1.57 11.19
N HIS A 66 -2.78 -2.10 12.40
CA HIS A 66 -3.63 -3.27 12.61
C HIS A 66 -5.06 -3.05 12.08
N SER A 67 -5.63 -1.86 12.30
CA SER A 67 -6.98 -1.53 11.83
C SER A 67 -7.09 -1.57 10.31
N ALA A 68 -6.16 -0.91 9.59
CA ALA A 68 -6.12 -0.93 8.12
C ALA A 68 -5.93 -2.35 7.58
N MET A 69 -5.07 -3.16 8.21
CA MET A 69 -4.85 -4.55 7.81
C MET A 69 -6.08 -5.41 8.07
N SER A 70 -6.78 -5.22 9.20
CA SER A 70 -8.01 -5.95 9.51
C SER A 70 -9.10 -5.70 8.46
N GLN A 71 -9.29 -4.46 8.03
CA GLN A 71 -10.22 -4.11 6.95
C GLN A 71 -9.81 -4.72 5.62
N LYS A 72 -8.51 -4.65 5.28
CA LYS A 72 -7.96 -5.24 4.05
C LYS A 72 -8.14 -6.76 4.03
N VAL A 73 -7.83 -7.46 5.12
CA VAL A 73 -8.03 -8.91 5.27
C VAL A 73 -9.51 -9.29 5.13
N ALA A 74 -10.43 -8.51 5.71
CA ALA A 74 -11.86 -8.72 5.55
C ALA A 74 -12.30 -8.63 4.08
N ALA A 75 -11.80 -7.64 3.34
CA ALA A 75 -12.06 -7.47 1.91
C ALA A 75 -11.45 -8.61 1.07
N MET A 76 -10.20 -9.00 1.32
CA MET A 76 -9.55 -10.13 0.64
C MET A 76 -10.27 -11.45 0.90
N ARG A 77 -10.77 -11.65 2.14
CA ARG A 77 -11.56 -12.84 2.50
C ARG A 77 -12.91 -12.85 1.77
N ALA A 78 -13.62 -11.73 1.73
CA ALA A 78 -14.88 -11.62 1.00
C ALA A 78 -14.70 -11.91 -0.50
N ALA A 79 -13.57 -11.52 -1.09
CA ALA A 79 -13.20 -11.83 -2.47
C ALA A 79 -12.62 -13.26 -2.68
N GLY A 80 -12.47 -14.04 -1.61
CA GLY A 80 -12.01 -15.43 -1.65
C GLY A 80 -10.51 -15.63 -1.87
N TRP A 81 -9.68 -14.59 -1.64
CA TRP A 81 -8.22 -14.69 -1.77
C TRP A 81 -7.54 -15.24 -0.52
N VAL A 82 -8.06 -14.91 0.65
CA VAL A 82 -7.55 -15.42 1.92
C VAL A 82 -8.68 -16.07 2.72
N ARG A 83 -8.30 -16.93 3.66
CA ARG A 83 -9.15 -17.50 4.69
C ARG A 83 -8.60 -17.15 6.06
N THR A 84 -9.47 -17.12 7.07
CA THR A 84 -9.07 -16.93 8.46
C THR A 84 -9.44 -18.14 9.28
N SER A 85 -8.58 -18.55 10.20
CA SER A 85 -8.80 -19.61 11.17
C SER A 85 -8.41 -19.14 12.56
N PRO A 86 -8.88 -19.78 13.65
CA PRO A 86 -8.33 -19.54 14.97
C PRO A 86 -6.82 -19.76 14.98
N GLY A 87 -6.06 -18.87 15.63
CA GLY A 87 -4.63 -19.04 15.86
C GLY A 87 -4.34 -20.00 17.01
N ALA A 88 -3.06 -20.17 17.33
CA ALA A 88 -2.61 -20.95 18.50
C ALA A 88 -3.14 -20.34 19.81
N ASP A 89 -3.30 -19.02 19.88
CA ASP A 89 -4.06 -18.33 20.91
C ASP A 89 -5.49 -18.08 20.38
N ALA A 90 -6.50 -18.50 21.14
CA ALA A 90 -7.94 -18.38 20.77
C ALA A 90 -8.37 -16.93 20.50
N ARG A 91 -7.61 -15.93 20.95
CA ARG A 91 -7.82 -14.50 20.71
C ARG A 91 -7.21 -14.01 19.41
N SER A 92 -6.32 -14.78 18.77
CA SER A 92 -5.68 -14.43 17.51
C SER A 92 -6.35 -15.13 16.33
N LYS A 93 -6.45 -14.43 15.19
CA LYS A 93 -6.87 -15.04 13.93
C LYS A 93 -5.68 -15.16 13.00
N GLN A 94 -5.46 -16.35 12.46
CA GLN A 94 -4.48 -16.57 11.41
C GLN A 94 -5.11 -16.35 10.03
N VAL A 95 -4.39 -15.62 9.19
CA VAL A 95 -4.71 -15.38 7.78
C VAL A 95 -3.86 -16.31 6.95
N ALA A 96 -4.47 -17.04 6.04
CA ALA A 96 -3.81 -17.95 5.11
C ALA A 96 -4.36 -17.79 3.70
N LEU A 97 -3.57 -18.12 2.69
CA LEU A 97 -3.99 -18.14 1.30
C LEU A 97 -5.07 -19.22 1.08
N THR A 98 -5.99 -18.95 0.15
CA THR A 98 -6.88 -19.97 -0.39
C THR A 98 -6.22 -20.72 -1.53
N PRO A 99 -6.73 -21.90 -1.93
CA PRO A 99 -6.28 -22.58 -3.16
C PRO A 99 -6.44 -21.70 -4.42
N LYS A 100 -7.45 -20.83 -4.46
CA LYS A 100 -7.63 -19.84 -5.52
C LYS A 100 -6.43 -18.90 -5.60
N ALA A 101 -6.01 -18.33 -4.48
CA ALA A 101 -4.85 -17.43 -4.41
C ALA A 101 -3.55 -18.17 -4.76
N ALA A 102 -3.36 -19.40 -4.23
CA ALA A 102 -2.15 -20.17 -4.46
C ALA A 102 -1.87 -20.43 -5.96
N ARG A 103 -2.92 -20.63 -6.76
CA ARG A 103 -2.77 -20.86 -8.21
C ARG A 103 -2.23 -19.68 -8.99
N ILE A 104 -2.47 -18.44 -8.53
CA ILE A 104 -2.05 -17.24 -9.26
C ILE A 104 -0.76 -16.62 -8.73
N LEU A 105 -0.17 -17.14 -7.65
CA LEU A 105 1.06 -16.60 -7.07
C LEU A 105 2.23 -16.48 -8.04
N PRO A 106 2.49 -17.44 -8.95
CA PRO A 106 3.55 -17.27 -9.94
C PRO A 106 3.32 -16.06 -10.85
N LEU A 107 2.06 -15.81 -11.25
CA LEU A 107 1.67 -14.64 -12.04
C LEU A 107 1.88 -13.35 -11.23
N LEU A 108 1.44 -13.30 -9.97
CA LEU A 108 1.63 -12.14 -9.10
C LEU A 108 3.11 -11.83 -8.87
N ALA A 109 3.94 -12.84 -8.68
CA ALA A 109 5.37 -12.66 -8.52
C ALA A 109 6.06 -12.17 -9.81
N ALA A 110 5.57 -12.60 -10.97
CA ALA A 110 6.07 -12.14 -12.26
C ALA A 110 5.67 -10.67 -12.52
N GLU A 111 4.40 -10.34 -12.29
CA GLU A 111 3.90 -8.97 -12.40
C GLU A 111 4.64 -8.03 -11.44
N TRP A 112 4.83 -8.40 -10.17
CA TRP A 112 5.58 -7.60 -9.21
C TRP A 112 6.98 -7.28 -9.71
N ARG A 113 7.70 -8.28 -10.24
CA ARG A 113 9.04 -8.05 -10.81
C ARG A 113 9.02 -7.13 -12.04
N ALA A 114 8.00 -7.27 -12.89
CA ALA A 114 7.84 -6.42 -14.06
C ALA A 114 7.57 -4.96 -13.65
N THR A 115 6.69 -4.76 -12.68
CA THR A 115 6.40 -3.43 -12.11
C THR A 115 7.65 -2.78 -11.53
N GLU A 116 8.43 -3.49 -10.70
CA GLU A 116 9.69 -2.97 -10.15
C GLU A 116 10.72 -2.63 -11.26
N ALA A 117 10.80 -3.47 -12.30
CA ALA A 117 11.69 -3.20 -13.45
C ALA A 117 11.23 -1.96 -14.22
N SER A 118 9.92 -1.77 -14.42
CA SER A 118 9.35 -0.59 -15.07
C SER A 118 9.57 0.68 -14.24
N ILE A 119 9.56 0.60 -12.93
CA ILE A 119 9.91 1.74 -12.06
C ILE A 119 11.37 2.14 -12.28
N VAL A 120 12.30 1.17 -12.35
CA VAL A 120 13.73 1.45 -12.63
C VAL A 120 13.90 2.11 -13.99
N GLU A 121 13.17 1.66 -15.02
CA GLU A 121 13.19 2.24 -16.35
C GLU A 121 12.71 3.69 -16.34
N ILE A 122 11.55 3.97 -15.72
CA ILE A 122 11.00 5.33 -15.59
C ILE A 122 11.97 6.24 -14.81
N GLU A 123 12.58 5.75 -13.74
CA GLU A 123 13.54 6.54 -12.95
C GLU A 123 14.80 6.91 -13.74
N ALA A 124 15.16 6.10 -14.74
CA ALA A 124 16.26 6.44 -15.65
C ALA A 124 15.90 7.52 -16.68
N GLU A 125 14.62 7.74 -16.96
CA GLU A 125 14.12 8.75 -17.89
C GLU A 125 13.94 10.14 -17.27
N ILE A 126 13.93 10.24 -15.94
CA ILE A 126 13.66 11.48 -15.20
C ILE A 126 14.91 12.02 -14.48
N PRO A 127 15.06 13.34 -14.33
CA PRO A 127 16.28 13.94 -13.76
C PRO A 127 16.43 13.69 -12.25
N TYR A 128 15.35 13.38 -11.55
CA TYR A 128 15.31 13.16 -10.10
C TYR A 128 14.55 11.88 -9.79
N PRO A 129 15.22 10.75 -9.56
CA PRO A 129 14.56 9.48 -9.21
C PRO A 129 13.62 9.64 -8.02
N LEU A 130 12.37 9.19 -8.15
CA LEU A 130 11.36 9.34 -7.10
C LEU A 130 11.75 8.58 -5.84
N SER A 131 12.40 7.43 -5.97
CA SER A 131 12.93 6.66 -4.83
C SER A 131 13.92 7.48 -3.99
N GLN A 132 14.81 8.25 -4.63
CA GLN A 132 15.74 9.16 -3.94
C GLN A 132 14.99 10.32 -3.29
N VAL A 133 14.05 10.94 -3.98
CA VAL A 133 13.22 12.03 -3.43
C VAL A 133 12.45 11.55 -2.19
N VAL A 134 11.89 10.34 -2.22
CA VAL A 134 11.20 9.74 -1.07
C VAL A 134 12.15 9.54 0.11
N ALA A 135 13.38 9.06 -0.13
CA ALA A 135 14.39 8.90 0.90
C ALA A 135 14.78 10.25 1.52
N ASP A 136 14.95 11.29 0.71
CA ASP A 136 15.29 12.65 1.17
C ASP A 136 14.16 13.26 2.00
N ILE A 137 12.91 13.07 1.59
CA ILE A 137 11.73 13.47 2.37
C ILE A 137 11.70 12.73 3.70
N ALA A 138 11.92 11.42 3.72
CA ALA A 138 11.95 10.62 4.94
C ALA A 138 13.06 11.10 5.89
N ALA A 139 14.25 11.40 5.39
CA ALA A 139 15.36 11.98 6.17
C ALA A 139 15.00 13.37 6.72
N ALA A 140 14.34 14.21 5.94
CA ALA A 140 13.87 15.53 6.39
C ALA A 140 12.81 15.41 7.50
N LEU A 141 11.91 14.45 7.41
CA LEU A 141 10.89 14.17 8.43
C LEU A 141 11.50 13.53 9.69
N GLY A 142 12.59 12.80 9.56
CA GLY A 142 13.35 12.32 10.72
C GLY A 142 14.02 13.43 11.54
N ARG A 143 14.39 14.55 10.90
CA ARG A 143 14.94 15.75 11.59
C ARG A 143 13.88 16.61 12.24
N LYS A 144 12.73 16.76 11.62
CA LYS A 144 11.56 17.50 12.13
C LYS A 144 10.30 16.81 11.62
N SER A 145 9.46 16.33 12.53
CA SER A 145 8.27 15.56 12.19
C SER A 145 7.28 16.36 11.33
N TRP A 146 6.42 15.66 10.60
CA TRP A 146 5.33 16.29 9.86
C TRP A 146 4.38 17.05 10.79
N HIS A 147 4.08 16.47 11.95
CA HIS A 147 3.27 17.10 12.99
C HIS A 147 3.87 18.44 13.42
N ASP A 148 5.17 18.48 13.77
CA ASP A 148 5.80 19.70 14.27
C ASP A 148 5.86 20.80 13.21
N ARG A 149 6.02 20.41 11.92
CA ARG A 149 5.96 21.36 10.80
C ARG A 149 4.59 21.98 10.63
N ILE A 150 3.52 21.20 10.81
CA ILE A 150 2.14 21.68 10.73
C ILE A 150 1.84 22.54 11.95
N ALA A 151 2.16 22.08 13.16
CA ALA A 151 1.91 22.81 14.40
C ALA A 151 2.55 24.20 14.40
N GLU A 152 3.79 24.32 13.91
CA GLU A 152 4.46 25.62 13.76
C GLU A 152 3.73 26.56 12.77
N LYS A 153 3.16 26.04 11.70
CA LYS A 153 2.38 26.88 10.77
C LYS A 153 1.02 27.28 11.31
N LEU A 154 0.42 26.42 12.12
CA LEU A 154 -0.87 26.69 12.77
C LEU A 154 -0.73 27.70 13.90
N SER A 155 0.42 27.75 14.61
CA SER A 155 0.66 28.76 15.67
C SER A 155 0.72 30.18 15.13
N ASP A 156 0.99 30.35 13.83
CA ASP A 156 1.04 31.67 13.17
C ASP A 156 -0.29 32.01 12.46
N ASP A 157 -1.30 31.11 12.52
CA ASP A 157 -2.57 31.27 11.81
C ASP A 157 -3.68 31.73 12.76
N ALA A 158 -4.18 32.95 12.54
CA ALA A 158 -5.20 33.58 13.40
C ALA A 158 -6.55 32.84 13.41
N ASP A 159 -6.83 32.02 12.38
CA ASP A 159 -8.08 31.23 12.28
C ASP A 159 -7.99 29.90 13.07
N TRP A 160 -6.80 29.56 13.60
CA TRP A 160 -6.59 28.31 14.36
C TRP A 160 -6.86 28.46 15.87
N ASP A 161 -6.92 29.68 16.41
CA ASP A 161 -7.24 29.96 17.81
C ASP A 161 -8.74 29.71 18.07
N LEU A 162 -9.08 28.45 18.49
CA LEU A 162 -10.40 28.00 18.90
C LEU A 162 -10.58 28.11 20.42
#